data_cfbc5b29addbfdbdb7acca57ceb717e9
#
_entry.id   cfbc5b29addbfdbdb7acca57ceb717e9
#
_cell.length_a   1.000
_cell.length_b   1.000
_cell.length_c   1.000
_cell.angle_alpha   90.00
_cell.angle_beta   90.00
_cell.angle_gamma   90.00
#
_symmetry.space_group_name_H-M   'P 1'
#
loop_
_entity.id
_entity.type
_entity.pdbx_description
1 polymer ?
#
loop_
_entity_poly.entity_id
_entity_poly.type
_entity_poly.pdbx_seq_one_letter_code
_entity_poly.pdbx_strand_id
1 'polypeptide(L)'
;MMHTEYRTKRKIEFTDTDMAGIVHFSRFFVFMETAEHEFLRSLGTSVATELNGDKIGWPRLAAFCEYHSPLRFEDEVDIHLWVSKKGTKSLTYQFSFTLEGKDIARGELTTVCCVTNPGETLRAIPIPEFIVSQITPK
;
A
#
# COMPACT_ATOMS: atom_id res chain seq x y z
N MET A 1 -15.02 9.32 10.66
CA MET A 1 -15.02 7.86 10.86
C MET A 1 -13.57 7.36 10.91
N MET A 2 -13.27 6.49 11.85
CA MET A 2 -11.91 5.92 11.97
C MET A 2 -11.79 4.66 11.14
N HIS A 3 -10.62 4.47 10.51
CA HIS A 3 -10.32 3.32 9.68
C HIS A 3 -9.17 2.55 10.30
N THR A 4 -9.39 1.32 10.69
CA THR A 4 -8.36 0.46 11.26
C THR A 4 -7.75 -0.47 10.22
N GLU A 5 -8.52 -0.84 9.19
CA GLU A 5 -8.07 -1.79 8.18
C GLU A 5 -8.86 -1.63 6.89
N TYR A 6 -8.33 -2.21 5.82
CA TYR A 6 -8.95 -2.19 4.50
C TYR A 6 -8.78 -3.55 3.85
N ARG A 7 -9.81 -4.02 3.14
CA ARG A 7 -9.79 -5.31 2.46
C ARG A 7 -10.15 -5.13 1.01
N THR A 8 -9.43 -5.85 0.15
CA THR A 8 -9.69 -5.84 -1.29
C THR A 8 -9.29 -7.19 -1.88
N LYS A 9 -9.54 -7.35 -3.16
CA LYS A 9 -9.18 -8.56 -3.91
C LYS A 9 -8.46 -8.16 -5.18
N ARG A 10 -7.64 -9.08 -5.68
CA ARG A 10 -6.99 -8.89 -6.98
C ARG A 10 -6.99 -10.19 -7.76
N LYS A 11 -7.49 -10.13 -8.98
CA LYS A 11 -7.35 -11.26 -9.91
C LYS A 11 -5.97 -11.21 -10.53
N ILE A 12 -5.27 -12.32 -10.49
CA ILE A 12 -3.94 -12.44 -11.06
C ILE A 12 -4.05 -12.49 -12.59
N GLU A 13 -3.36 -11.57 -13.25
CA GLU A 13 -3.33 -11.46 -14.69
C GLU A 13 -2.10 -12.15 -15.27
N PHE A 14 -2.14 -12.45 -16.55
CA PHE A 14 -1.02 -13.13 -17.21
C PHE A 14 0.29 -12.36 -17.04
N THR A 15 0.21 -11.03 -17.15
CA THR A 15 1.40 -10.16 -17.01
C THR A 15 1.99 -10.17 -15.60
N ASP A 16 1.27 -10.68 -14.61
CA ASP A 16 1.78 -10.80 -13.24
C ASP A 16 2.67 -12.03 -13.08
N THR A 17 2.61 -12.99 -14.01
CA THR A 17 3.29 -14.28 -13.87
C THR A 17 4.64 -14.30 -14.56
N ASP A 18 5.46 -15.27 -14.18
CA ASP A 18 6.79 -15.50 -14.75
C ASP A 18 6.86 -16.85 -15.47
N MET A 19 8.06 -17.23 -15.90
CA MET A 19 8.25 -18.48 -16.65
C MET A 19 7.95 -19.75 -15.83
N ALA A 20 7.94 -19.63 -14.51
CA ALA A 20 7.57 -20.76 -13.66
C ALA A 20 6.05 -20.92 -13.54
N GLY A 21 5.27 -20.02 -14.14
CA GLY A 21 3.81 -20.06 -14.10
C GLY A 21 3.21 -19.56 -12.79
N ILE A 22 3.98 -18.84 -12.00
CA ILE A 22 3.52 -18.25 -10.74
C ILE A 22 3.74 -16.73 -10.77
N VAL A 23 3.09 -16.03 -9.87
CA VAL A 23 3.25 -14.57 -9.76
C VAL A 23 4.72 -14.25 -9.48
N HIS A 24 5.29 -13.35 -10.29
CA HIS A 24 6.66 -12.89 -10.11
C HIS A 24 6.78 -12.17 -8.76
N PHE A 25 7.85 -12.42 -8.03
CA PHE A 25 7.99 -11.90 -6.67
C PHE A 25 7.82 -10.37 -6.58
N SER A 26 8.22 -9.64 -7.61
CA SER A 26 8.13 -8.17 -7.62
C SER A 26 6.69 -7.67 -7.72
N ARG A 27 5.77 -8.48 -8.25
CA ARG A 27 4.39 -8.06 -8.45
C ARG A 27 3.64 -7.88 -7.13
N PHE A 28 4.05 -8.56 -6.08
CA PHE A 28 3.44 -8.36 -4.76
C PHE A 28 3.57 -6.92 -4.28
N PHE A 29 4.66 -6.22 -4.64
CA PHE A 29 4.82 -4.80 -4.31
C PHE A 29 3.82 -3.93 -5.06
N VAL A 30 3.50 -4.30 -6.31
CA VAL A 30 2.46 -3.61 -7.08
C VAL A 30 1.09 -3.85 -6.43
N PHE A 31 0.83 -5.06 -5.96
CA PHE A 31 -0.43 -5.37 -5.28
C PHE A 31 -0.58 -4.58 -3.98
N MET A 32 0.49 -4.46 -3.20
CA MET A 32 0.50 -3.65 -1.99
C MET A 32 0.22 -2.18 -2.31
N GLU A 33 0.89 -1.64 -3.31
CA GLU A 33 0.70 -0.26 -3.74
C GLU A 33 -0.73 0.00 -4.20
N THR A 34 -1.29 -0.90 -5.00
CA THR A 34 -2.67 -0.77 -5.46
C THR A 34 -3.65 -0.76 -4.29
N ALA A 35 -3.46 -1.66 -3.32
CA ALA A 35 -4.30 -1.71 -2.12
C ALA A 35 -4.16 -0.43 -1.28
N GLU A 36 -2.95 0.08 -1.14
CA GLU A 36 -2.70 1.35 -0.46
C GLU A 36 -3.44 2.50 -1.14
N HIS A 37 -3.40 2.55 -2.47
CA HIS A 37 -4.09 3.60 -3.24
C HIS A 37 -5.60 3.54 -3.01
N GLU A 38 -6.17 2.34 -2.99
CA GLU A 38 -7.59 2.16 -2.69
C GLU A 38 -7.92 2.62 -1.28
N PHE A 39 -7.06 2.29 -0.31
CA PHE A 39 -7.22 2.72 1.08
C PHE A 39 -7.23 4.26 1.18
N LEU A 40 -6.26 4.92 0.56
CA LEU A 40 -6.19 6.39 0.56
C LEU A 40 -7.43 7.00 -0.07
N ARG A 41 -7.91 6.44 -1.19
CA ARG A 41 -9.15 6.91 -1.80
C ARG A 41 -10.34 6.74 -0.87
N SER A 42 -10.37 5.68 -0.07
CA SER A 42 -11.45 5.47 0.90
C SER A 42 -11.44 6.52 2.01
N LEU A 43 -10.30 7.18 2.24
CA LEU A 43 -10.19 8.28 3.20
C LEU A 43 -10.53 9.64 2.59
N GLY A 44 -10.88 9.69 1.30
CA GLY A 44 -11.21 10.93 0.61
C GLY A 44 -10.01 11.66 0.04
N THR A 45 -8.88 10.98 -0.12
CA THR A 45 -7.66 11.55 -0.68
C THR A 45 -7.13 10.67 -1.83
N SER A 46 -5.88 10.84 -2.20
CA SER A 46 -5.21 10.09 -3.25
C SER A 46 -3.72 10.05 -2.97
N VAL A 47 -3.04 9.06 -3.54
CA VAL A 47 -1.57 8.99 -3.46
C VAL A 47 -0.92 10.19 -4.15
N ALA A 48 -1.60 10.78 -5.12
CA ALA A 48 -1.13 11.97 -5.83
C ALA A 48 -2.16 13.09 -5.63
N THR A 49 -1.82 14.08 -4.82
CA THR A 49 -2.74 15.16 -4.49
C THR A 49 -1.99 16.48 -4.38
N GLU A 50 -2.73 17.57 -4.22
CA GLU A 50 -2.16 18.90 -3.97
C GLU A 50 -2.74 19.45 -2.68
N LEU A 51 -1.90 20.19 -1.93
CA LEU A 51 -2.30 20.86 -0.71
C LEU A 51 -1.64 22.23 -0.68
N ASN A 52 -2.45 23.29 -0.63
CA ASN A 52 -1.96 24.66 -0.61
C ASN A 52 -0.93 24.97 -1.71
N GLY A 53 -1.17 24.43 -2.92
CA GLY A 53 -0.33 24.66 -4.08
C GLY A 53 0.87 23.73 -4.19
N ASP A 54 1.13 22.90 -3.19
CA ASP A 54 2.22 21.92 -3.22
C ASP A 54 1.70 20.55 -3.64
N LYS A 55 2.47 19.85 -4.47
CA LYS A 55 2.19 18.45 -4.79
C LYS A 55 2.65 17.59 -3.64
N ILE A 56 1.77 16.69 -3.20
CA ILE A 56 2.02 15.78 -2.08
C ILE A 56 2.13 14.37 -2.61
N GLY A 57 3.12 13.65 -2.15
CA GLY A 57 3.33 12.25 -2.50
C GLY A 57 3.85 11.46 -1.31
N TRP A 58 4.03 10.16 -1.54
CA TRP A 58 4.37 9.20 -0.48
C TRP A 58 5.57 8.33 -0.89
N PRO A 59 6.78 8.91 -0.91
CA PRO A 59 7.98 8.10 -1.18
C PRO A 59 8.10 6.96 -0.17
N ARG A 60 8.71 5.85 -0.63
CA ARG A 60 8.90 4.67 0.21
C ARG A 60 10.22 4.78 0.98
N LEU A 61 10.17 4.49 2.27
CA LEU A 61 11.37 4.36 3.09
C LEU A 61 11.83 2.90 3.17
N ALA A 62 10.89 1.96 3.18
CA ALA A 62 11.18 0.54 3.25
C ALA A 62 10.05 -0.26 2.62
N ALA A 63 10.40 -1.38 1.99
CA ALA A 63 9.45 -2.31 1.42
C ALA A 63 9.94 -3.73 1.67
N PHE A 64 9.05 -4.58 2.15
CA PHE A 64 9.38 -5.96 2.51
C PHE A 64 8.23 -6.89 2.10
N CYS A 65 8.57 -8.06 1.61
CA CYS A 65 7.58 -9.11 1.35
C CYS A 65 8.17 -10.47 1.65
N GLU A 66 7.40 -11.28 2.35
CA GLU A 66 7.74 -12.66 2.67
C GLU A 66 6.75 -13.57 1.95
N TYR A 67 7.25 -14.58 1.27
CA TYR A 67 6.48 -15.43 0.37
C TYR A 67 6.31 -16.82 0.97
N HIS A 68 5.06 -17.27 1.11
CA HIS A 68 4.75 -18.56 1.74
C HIS A 68 4.19 -19.59 0.76
N SER A 69 3.39 -19.14 -0.22
CA SER A 69 2.79 -20.02 -1.23
C SER A 69 2.61 -19.27 -2.55
N PRO A 70 2.67 -19.96 -3.68
CA PRO A 70 2.55 -19.31 -4.98
C PRO A 70 1.11 -18.91 -5.31
N LEU A 71 0.99 -17.88 -6.15
CA LEU A 71 -0.25 -17.51 -6.83
C LEU A 71 -0.08 -17.81 -8.31
N ARG A 72 -1.17 -18.16 -8.98
CA ARG A 72 -1.17 -18.51 -10.39
C ARG A 72 -2.16 -17.65 -11.16
N PHE A 73 -2.04 -17.67 -12.47
CA PHE A 73 -2.93 -16.97 -13.38
C PHE A 73 -4.39 -17.27 -13.04
N GLU A 74 -5.20 -16.21 -12.97
CA GLU A 74 -6.63 -16.23 -12.66
C GLU A 74 -7.00 -16.51 -11.20
N ASP A 75 -6.05 -16.76 -10.33
CA ASP A 75 -6.34 -16.79 -8.89
C ASP A 75 -6.84 -15.39 -8.47
N GLU A 76 -7.80 -15.36 -7.55
CA GLU A 76 -8.27 -14.11 -6.97
C GLU A 76 -7.80 -14.04 -5.52
N VAL A 77 -6.73 -13.28 -5.28
CA VAL A 77 -6.11 -13.18 -3.96
C VAL A 77 -6.81 -12.13 -3.11
N ASP A 78 -7.05 -12.47 -1.85
CA ASP A 78 -7.56 -11.53 -0.85
C ASP A 78 -6.39 -10.75 -0.26
N ILE A 79 -6.53 -9.42 -0.20
CA ILE A 79 -5.51 -8.54 0.35
C ILE A 79 -6.11 -7.80 1.54
N HIS A 80 -5.51 -7.99 2.70
CA HIS A 80 -5.89 -7.30 3.92
C HIS A 80 -4.79 -6.35 4.31
N LEU A 81 -5.12 -5.06 4.39
CA LEU A 81 -4.21 -3.99 4.72
C LEU A 81 -4.60 -3.36 6.05
N TRP A 82 -3.62 -3.01 6.87
CA TRP A 82 -3.84 -2.16 8.05
C TRP A 82 -2.60 -1.31 8.28
N VAL A 83 -2.79 -0.20 9.00
CA VAL A 83 -1.69 0.65 9.42
C VAL A 83 -1.24 0.16 10.79
N SER A 84 0.00 -0.31 10.89
CA SER A 84 0.56 -0.80 12.15
C SER A 84 1.24 0.33 12.95
N LYS A 85 1.66 1.38 12.26
CA LYS A 85 2.37 2.48 12.89
C LYS A 85 2.01 3.79 12.21
N LYS A 86 1.63 4.77 13.02
CA LYS A 86 1.26 6.11 12.56
C LYS A 86 2.20 7.11 13.21
N GLY A 87 3.17 7.61 12.46
CA GLY A 87 4.07 8.67 12.90
C GLY A 87 3.52 10.04 12.52
N THR A 88 4.27 11.09 12.84
CA THR A 88 3.90 12.45 12.47
C THR A 88 3.94 12.63 10.94
N LYS A 89 4.97 12.07 10.30
CA LYS A 89 5.21 12.23 8.86
C LYS A 89 5.13 10.92 8.10
N SER A 90 5.03 9.78 8.78
CA SER A 90 5.13 8.46 8.15
C SER A 90 4.00 7.53 8.54
N LEU A 91 3.75 6.55 7.66
CA LEU A 91 2.81 5.46 7.92
C LEU A 91 3.52 4.15 7.59
N THR A 92 3.30 3.15 8.43
CA THR A 92 3.73 1.78 8.14
C THR A 92 2.49 0.93 7.94
N TYR A 93 2.40 0.32 6.76
CA TYR A 93 1.31 -0.57 6.39
C TYR A 93 1.75 -2.01 6.53
N GLN A 94 0.84 -2.86 6.98
CA GLN A 94 0.98 -4.30 6.95
C GLN A 94 0.01 -4.87 5.92
N PHE A 95 0.42 -5.95 5.26
CA PHE A 95 -0.40 -6.62 4.25
C PHE A 95 -0.41 -8.12 4.52
N SER A 96 -1.59 -8.73 4.43
CA SER A 96 -1.75 -10.17 4.46
C SER A 96 -2.42 -10.58 3.16
N PHE A 97 -1.78 -11.51 2.43
CA PHE A 97 -2.31 -12.06 1.18
C PHE A 97 -2.78 -13.48 1.45
N THR A 98 -4.04 -13.76 1.16
CA THR A 98 -4.60 -15.10 1.35
C THR A 98 -5.37 -15.56 0.11
N LEU A 99 -5.40 -16.86 -0.13
CA LEU A 99 -6.21 -17.46 -1.20
C LEU A 99 -7.04 -18.57 -0.58
N GLU A 100 -8.35 -18.35 -0.55
CA GLU A 100 -9.29 -19.33 0.07
C GLU A 100 -8.83 -19.73 1.48
N GLY A 101 -8.40 -18.74 2.27
CA GLY A 101 -7.94 -18.94 3.63
C GLY A 101 -6.49 -19.40 3.76
N LYS A 102 -5.83 -19.75 2.66
CA LYS A 102 -4.43 -20.17 2.69
C LYS A 102 -3.51 -18.96 2.70
N ASP A 103 -2.51 -18.98 3.57
CA ASP A 103 -1.51 -17.93 3.66
C ASP A 103 -0.61 -17.93 2.42
N ILE A 104 -0.59 -16.82 1.70
CA ILE A 104 0.18 -16.67 0.46
C ILE A 104 1.45 -15.85 0.72
N ALA A 105 1.31 -14.70 1.36
CA ALA A 105 2.45 -13.81 1.58
C ALA A 105 2.10 -12.78 2.64
N ARG A 106 3.14 -12.13 3.17
CA ARG A 106 3.00 -11.00 4.08
C ARG A 106 3.92 -9.89 3.63
N GLY A 107 3.42 -8.67 3.70
CA GLY A 107 4.19 -7.52 3.27
C GLY A 107 4.15 -6.38 4.26
N GLU A 108 5.11 -5.48 4.09
CA GLU A 108 5.20 -4.25 4.87
C GLU A 108 5.71 -3.12 4.00
N LEU A 109 5.08 -1.96 4.09
CA LEU A 109 5.55 -0.74 3.44
C LEU A 109 5.62 0.38 4.47
N THR A 110 6.74 1.10 4.50
CA THR A 110 6.84 2.33 5.26
C THR A 110 6.97 3.49 4.29
N THR A 111 6.09 4.47 4.42
CA THR A 111 6.03 5.64 3.54
C THR A 111 6.19 6.91 4.35
N VAL A 112 6.61 7.97 3.68
CA VAL A 112 6.72 9.29 4.30
C VAL A 112 5.95 10.30 3.46
N CYS A 113 5.21 11.19 4.12
CA CYS A 113 4.48 12.25 3.45
C CYS A 113 5.44 13.37 3.06
N CYS A 114 5.50 13.69 1.77
CA CYS A 114 6.46 14.67 1.26
C CYS A 114 5.80 15.65 0.30
N VAL A 115 6.38 16.86 0.25
CA VAL A 115 6.18 17.75 -0.88
C VAL A 115 7.06 17.22 -2.02
N THR A 116 6.47 17.03 -3.18
CA THR A 116 7.11 16.37 -4.33
C THR A 116 7.10 17.26 -5.58
N ASN A 117 7.16 18.58 -5.40
CA ASN A 117 7.14 19.50 -6.54
C ASN A 117 8.29 19.21 -7.51
N PRO A 118 8.02 19.14 -8.83
CA PRO A 118 9.07 18.93 -9.83
C PRO A 118 10.19 19.96 -9.72
N GLY A 119 11.44 19.50 -9.82
CA GLY A 119 12.61 20.37 -9.76
C GLY A 119 13.04 20.78 -8.36
N GLU A 120 12.31 20.36 -7.33
CA GLU A 120 12.65 20.63 -5.92
C GLU A 120 13.11 19.36 -5.23
N THR A 121 13.91 19.51 -4.17
CA THR A 121 14.28 18.39 -3.32
C THR A 121 13.04 17.93 -2.55
N LEU A 122 12.88 16.63 -2.39
CA LEU A 122 11.78 16.06 -1.59
C LEU A 122 11.88 16.60 -0.16
N ARG A 123 10.75 17.02 0.39
CA ARG A 123 10.69 17.55 1.74
C ARG A 123 9.59 16.87 2.54
N ALA A 124 9.98 16.15 3.59
CA ALA A 124 9.03 15.47 4.46
C ALA A 124 8.21 16.50 5.25
N ILE A 125 6.92 16.28 5.33
CA ILE A 125 5.98 17.17 6.06
C ILE A 125 5.07 16.33 6.95
N PRO A 126 4.47 16.94 7.99
CA PRO A 126 3.45 16.26 8.77
C PRO A 126 2.31 15.79 7.87
N ILE A 127 1.79 14.61 8.14
CA ILE A 127 0.62 14.10 7.42
C ILE A 127 -0.55 15.06 7.66
N PRO A 128 -1.25 15.50 6.61
CA PRO A 128 -2.42 16.38 6.79
C PRO A 128 -3.40 15.82 7.80
N GLU A 129 -3.91 16.68 8.67
CA GLU A 129 -4.78 16.27 9.78
C GLU A 129 -6.03 15.54 9.30
N PHE A 130 -6.61 15.94 8.18
CA PHE A 130 -7.83 15.28 7.67
C PHE A 130 -7.59 13.83 7.27
N ILE A 131 -6.34 13.47 6.97
CA ILE A 131 -5.95 12.09 6.66
C ILE A 131 -5.63 11.34 7.95
N VAL A 132 -4.69 11.86 8.74
CA VAL A 132 -4.15 11.16 9.90
C VAL A 132 -5.22 10.95 10.99
N SER A 133 -6.17 11.87 11.09
CA SER A 133 -7.26 11.75 12.06
C SER A 133 -8.22 10.58 11.78
N GLN A 134 -8.24 10.09 10.55
CA GLN A 134 -9.10 8.97 10.15
C GLN A 134 -8.45 7.61 10.37
N ILE A 135 -7.16 7.56 10.69
CA ILE A 135 -6.41 6.31 10.77
C ILE A 135 -6.21 5.90 12.22
N THR A 136 -6.61 4.67 12.54
CA THR A 136 -6.36 4.06 13.84
C THR A 136 -5.35 2.92 13.64
N PRO A 137 -4.14 3.00 14.24
CA PRO A 137 -3.17 1.91 14.15
C PRO A 137 -3.68 0.63 14.81
N LYS A 138 -3.23 -0.49 14.27
CA LYS A 138 -3.64 -1.82 14.75
C LYS A 138 -2.43 -2.69 15.05
#